data_5685c99713633b545d84c5c1144a2484
#
_entry.id   5685c99713633b545d84c5c1144a2484
#
_cell.length_a   1.000
_cell.length_b   1.000
_cell.length_c   1.000
_cell.angle_alpha   90.00
_cell.angle_beta   90.00
_cell.angle_gamma   90.00
#
_symmetry.space_group_name_H-M   'P 1'
#
loop_
_entity.id
_entity.type
_entity.pdbx_description
1 polymer ?
#
loop_
_entity_poly.entity_id
_entity_poly.type
_entity_poly.pdbx_seq_one_letter_code
_entity_poly.pdbx_strand_id
1 'polypeptide(L)' 'MNLNKIMNFISENNIQPEDVFMLVDRVKNMNLNNEENIRQVIRDVSKIAGKELSVQAENKLVEDILKNGVNENIFNSFK' A
#
# COMPACT_ATOMS: atom_id res chain seq x y z
N MET A 1 -7.89 3.45 -9.62
CA MET A 1 -7.81 2.43 -8.55
C MET A 1 -9.16 1.79 -8.36
N ASN A 2 -9.22 0.48 -8.19
CA ASN A 2 -10.47 -0.25 -8.06
C ASN A 2 -10.96 -0.21 -6.61
N LEU A 3 -12.08 0.48 -6.38
CA LEU A 3 -12.64 0.63 -5.04
C LEU A 3 -13.08 -0.70 -4.42
N ASN A 4 -13.54 -1.64 -5.23
CA ASN A 4 -13.97 -2.95 -4.72
C ASN A 4 -12.81 -3.71 -4.08
N LYS A 5 -11.62 -3.64 -4.67
CA LYS A 5 -10.43 -4.29 -4.10
C LYS A 5 -10.00 -3.63 -2.80
N ILE A 6 -10.11 -2.31 -2.72
CA ILE A 6 -9.80 -1.57 -1.50
C ILE A 6 -10.80 -1.96 -0.39
N MET A 7 -12.08 -1.98 -0.70
CA MET A 7 -13.11 -2.34 0.27
C MET A 7 -12.98 -3.79 0.74
N ASN A 8 -12.64 -4.70 -0.18
CA ASN A 8 -12.38 -6.09 0.18
C ASN A 8 -11.18 -6.21 1.12
N PHE A 9 -10.11 -5.47 0.83
CA PHE A 9 -8.92 -5.46 1.67
C PHE A 9 -9.24 -4.96 3.08
N ILE A 10 -10.01 -3.89 3.19
CA ILE A 10 -10.46 -3.33 4.46
C ILE A 10 -11.25 -4.37 5.25
N SER A 11 -12.21 -5.01 4.58
CA SER A 11 -13.09 -6.01 5.20
C SER A 11 -12.33 -7.25 5.65
N GLU A 12 -11.44 -7.77 4.81
CA GLU A 12 -10.68 -8.99 5.10
C GLU A 12 -9.70 -8.83 6.26
N ASN A 13 -9.19 -7.62 6.49
CA ASN A 13 -8.16 -7.37 7.47
C ASN A 13 -8.64 -6.59 8.70
N ASN A 14 -9.93 -6.39 8.83
CA ASN A 14 -10.54 -5.63 9.95
C ASN A 14 -9.91 -4.25 10.12
N ILE A 15 -9.67 -3.59 9.01
CA ILE A 15 -9.05 -2.27 8.99
C ILE A 15 -10.12 -1.20 9.12
N GLN A 16 -9.81 -0.11 9.80
CA GLN A 16 -10.71 1.04 9.83
C GLN A 16 -10.62 1.77 8.48
N PRO A 17 -11.76 1.98 7.80
CA PRO A 17 -11.75 2.66 6.49
C PRO A 17 -11.07 4.03 6.52
N GLU A 18 -11.18 4.74 7.64
CA GLU A 18 -10.57 6.06 7.82
C GLU A 18 -9.06 6.02 7.64
N ASP A 19 -8.41 4.98 8.16
CA ASP A 19 -6.96 4.82 8.05
C ASP A 19 -6.53 4.67 6.60
N VAL A 20 -7.29 3.91 5.82
CA VAL A 20 -7.00 3.71 4.40
C VAL A 20 -7.21 5.00 3.61
N PHE A 21 -8.28 5.72 3.89
CA PHE A 21 -8.55 6.98 3.20
C PHE A 21 -7.49 8.04 3.52
N MET A 22 -7.01 8.09 4.76
CA MET A 22 -5.91 8.97 5.13
C MET A 22 -4.63 8.59 4.39
N LEU A 23 -4.36 7.30 4.24
CA LEU A 23 -3.20 6.82 3.51
C LEU A 23 -3.30 7.20 2.02
N VAL A 24 -4.45 6.99 1.40
CA VAL A 24 -4.67 7.36 0.01
C VAL A 24 -4.45 8.86 -0.20
N ASP A 25 -4.96 9.67 0.71
CA ASP A 25 -4.79 11.12 0.64
C ASP A 25 -3.32 11.53 0.75
N ARG A 26 -2.58 10.88 1.64
CA ARG A 26 -1.14 11.11 1.78
C ARG A 26 -0.40 10.73 0.50
N VAL A 27 -0.74 9.60 -0.09
CA VAL A 27 -0.10 9.10 -1.31
C VAL A 27 -0.30 10.06 -2.48
N LYS A 28 -1.47 10.70 -2.57
CA LYS A 28 -1.74 11.67 -3.63
C LYS A 28 -0.78 12.87 -3.61
N ASN A 29 -0.30 13.23 -2.43
CA ASN A 29 0.58 14.37 -2.24
C ASN A 29 2.05 13.99 -2.17
N MET A 30 2.39 12.73 -2.37
CA MET A 30 3.71 12.20 -2.20
C MET A 30 4.40 11.99 -3.54
N ASN A 31 5.70 12.27 -3.59
CA ASN A 31 6.50 11.97 -4.78
C ASN A 31 6.84 10.48 -4.80
N LEU A 32 6.17 9.73 -5.67
CA LEU A 32 6.35 8.28 -5.76
C LEU A 32 7.48 7.86 -6.72
N ASN A 33 8.27 8.81 -7.20
CA ASN A 33 9.53 8.50 -7.87
C ASN A 33 10.68 8.37 -6.87
N ASN A 34 10.43 8.61 -5.61
CA ASN A 34 11.40 8.52 -4.54
C ASN A 34 11.23 7.18 -3.81
N GLU A 35 12.27 6.36 -3.80
CA GLU A 35 12.23 5.04 -3.17
C GLU A 35 11.86 5.09 -1.69
N GLU A 36 12.39 6.05 -0.95
CA GLU A 36 12.11 6.18 0.47
C GLU A 36 10.62 6.47 0.73
N ASN A 37 10.02 7.30 -0.10
CA ASN A 37 8.59 7.60 0.00
C ASN A 37 7.76 6.35 -0.28
N ILE A 38 8.16 5.57 -1.27
CA ILE A 38 7.48 4.32 -1.59
C ILE A 38 7.57 3.35 -0.42
N ARG A 39 8.75 3.21 0.18
CA ARG A 39 8.93 2.33 1.34
C ARG A 39 8.10 2.78 2.52
N GLN A 40 7.95 4.08 2.71
CA GLN A 40 7.11 4.62 3.77
C GLN A 40 5.65 4.24 3.57
N VAL A 41 5.15 4.34 2.33
CA VAL A 41 3.78 3.92 2.00
C VAL A 41 3.59 2.44 2.31
N ILE A 42 4.54 1.60 1.90
CA ILE A 42 4.47 0.16 2.15
C ILE A 42 4.41 -0.14 3.65
N ARG A 43 5.22 0.54 4.44
CA ARG A 43 5.23 0.39 5.89
C ARG A 43 3.93 0.85 6.53
N ASP A 44 3.36 1.94 6.03
CA ASP A 44 2.08 2.44 6.52
C ASP A 44 0.97 1.43 6.24
N VAL A 45 0.93 0.87 5.04
CA VAL A 45 -0.04 -0.18 4.69
C VAL A 45 0.16 -1.42 5.56
N SER A 46 1.40 -1.81 5.77
CA SER A 46 1.75 -2.94 6.62
C SER A 46 1.23 -2.76 8.05
N LYS A 47 1.40 -1.58 8.61
CA LYS A 47 0.88 -1.26 9.94
C LYS A 47 -0.63 -1.32 10.00
N ILE A 48 -1.28 -0.73 9.01
CA ILE A 48 -2.75 -0.70 8.95
C ILE A 48 -3.30 -2.12 8.83
N ALA A 49 -2.68 -2.94 7.99
CA ALA A 49 -3.12 -4.32 7.77
C ALA A 49 -2.70 -5.28 8.90
N GLY A 50 -1.77 -4.86 9.75
CA GLY A 50 -1.23 -5.72 10.79
C GLY A 50 -0.41 -6.88 10.24
N LYS A 51 0.21 -6.69 9.08
CA LYS A 51 1.02 -7.72 8.42
C LYS A 51 2.38 -7.16 8.05
N GLU A 52 3.40 -7.98 8.15
CA GLU A 52 4.74 -7.59 7.75
C GLU A 52 5.13 -8.26 6.43
N LEU A 53 5.83 -7.52 5.59
CA LEU A 53 6.43 -8.07 4.38
C LEU A 53 7.88 -8.44 4.65
N SER A 54 8.35 -9.52 4.03
CA SER A 54 9.78 -9.83 4.01
C SER A 54 10.51 -8.74 3.23
N VAL A 55 11.83 -8.63 3.47
CA VAL A 55 12.67 -7.67 2.73
C VAL A 55 12.56 -7.91 1.22
N GLN A 56 12.54 -9.18 0.81
CA GLN A 56 12.43 -9.54 -0.60
C GLN A 56 11.09 -9.10 -1.19
N ALA A 57 9.99 -9.31 -0.47
CA ALA A 57 8.68 -8.90 -0.92
C ALA A 57 8.56 -7.37 -0.99
N GLU A 58 9.11 -6.66 -0.01
CA GLU A 58 9.12 -5.20 -0.02
C GLU A 58 9.90 -4.66 -1.21
N ASN A 59 11.10 -5.21 -1.47
CA ASN A 59 11.93 -4.77 -2.59
C ASN A 59 11.21 -4.97 -3.92
N LYS A 60 10.55 -6.10 -4.08
CA LYS A 60 9.80 -6.41 -5.28
C LYS A 60 8.65 -5.44 -5.50
N LEU A 61 7.96 -5.12 -4.43
CA LEU A 61 6.86 -4.17 -4.47
C LEU A 61 7.35 -2.76 -4.79
N VAL A 62 8.50 -2.36 -4.23
CA VAL A 62 9.12 -1.07 -4.54
C VAL A 62 9.43 -0.98 -6.04
N GLU A 63 10.01 -2.03 -6.63
CA GLU A 63 10.30 -2.06 -8.06
C GLU A 63 9.01 -1.92 -8.88
N ASP A 64 7.97 -2.63 -8.49
CA ASP A 64 6.69 -2.59 -9.19
C ASP A 64 6.09 -1.18 -9.16
N ILE A 65 6.12 -0.53 -8.00
CA ILE A 65 5.58 0.82 -7.85
C ILE A 65 6.39 1.83 -8.67
N LEU A 66 7.72 1.71 -8.65
CA LEU A 66 8.58 2.60 -9.44
C LEU A 66 8.30 2.46 -10.94
N LYS A 67 7.97 1.27 -11.38
CA LYS A 67 7.75 0.97 -12.78
C LYS A 67 6.33 1.28 -13.24
N ASN A 68 5.33 0.95 -12.42
CA ASN A 68 3.91 0.98 -12.81
C ASN A 68 3.06 1.96 -12.00
N GLY A 69 3.64 2.62 -11.01
CA GLY A 69 2.89 3.48 -10.11
C GLY A 69 2.14 2.69 -9.04
N VAL A 70 1.46 3.41 -8.17
CA VAL A 70 0.64 2.80 -7.12
C VAL A 70 -0.70 2.38 -7.71
N ASN A 71 -1.05 1.11 -7.51
CA ASN A 71 -2.32 0.55 -7.95
C ASN A 71 -2.78 -0.52 -6.95
N GLU A 72 -3.87 -1.22 -7.28
CA GLU A 72 -4.43 -2.23 -6.37
C GLU A 72 -3.51 -3.42 -6.11
N ASN A 73 -2.47 -3.61 -6.90
CA ASN A 73 -1.50 -4.70 -6.68
C ASN A 73 -0.77 -4.56 -5.34
N ILE A 74 -0.66 -3.35 -4.82
CA ILE A 74 -0.06 -3.13 -3.51
C ILE A 74 -0.83 -3.90 -2.43
N PHE A 75 -2.16 -3.96 -2.53
CA PHE A 75 -2.99 -4.67 -1.57
C PHE A 75 -2.86 -6.20 -1.71
N ASN A 76 -2.62 -6.68 -2.92
CA ASN A 76 -2.42 -8.10 -3.16
C ASN A 76 -1.16 -8.63 -2.45
N SER A 77 -0.16 -7.78 -2.27
CA SER A 77 1.08 -8.16 -1.60
C SER A 77 0.91 -8.40 -0.10
N PHE A 78 -0.21 -7.96 0.47
CA PHE A 78 -0.50 -8.12 1.90
C PHE A 78 -1.52 -9.20 2.20
N LYS A 79 -1.87 -10.02 1.24
CA LYS A 79 -2.79 -11.14 1.44
C LYS A 79 -2.15 -12.32 2.14
#